data_47daba878211270d61d250ea368e2283
#
_entry.id   47daba878211270d61d250ea368e2283
#
_cell.length_a   1.000
_cell.length_b   1.000
_cell.length_c   1.000
_cell.angle_alpha   90.00
_cell.angle_beta   90.00
_cell.angle_gamma   90.00
#
_symmetry.space_group_name_H-M   'P 1'
#
loop_
_entity.id
_entity.type
_entity.pdbx_description
1 polymer ?
#
loop_
_entity_poly.entity_id
_entity_poly.type
_entity_poly.pdbx_seq_one_letter_code
_entity_poly.pdbx_strand_id
1 'polypeptide(L)'
;MIRTVADLLSGILQDELPKLDNASIKHAPTIGDMYEGLSSALLSRALPDGLGLRVVSGFASDGRGRLSGQLDCMVVRGEGEKLPYTNSHVWHVKDIIAVVEVKKNLHSAELRDAFAHLNTVGEIEHAYYQCEDRDPGDLDRDISPSARTFAEMTGRIAWDSNGLVPLPYEQEAVFRVLLMEQVSAIRVILGMHGFKSERAFRTSMIEYLEQNIGNNGFGPTSFPQLIISGGYSLAKTNGRPFMTPLVDGWWRLYFSTPDNPLRLLLEFIWTRLDEMYGLGDSFWGEDLETEVGRALLSFRAVRVDGKAGWEVQAHEANAEALKGAPVTEQWSPEFVGEEEFVLLSQLCQGKTVRCDNPKILSWLESRGVQIDDVRDRLLGTHLVAASGQELRLITKKCQLAILPTGEYVAAENSTGRLDRWIARRIERLRESASDGGSE
;
A
#
# COMPACT_ATOMS: atom_id res chain seq x y z
N MET A 1 -8.15 15.46 -5.47
CA MET A 1 -9.53 14.94 -5.20
C MET A 1 -9.56 14.09 -3.92
N ILE A 2 -8.68 13.12 -3.73
CA ILE A 2 -8.69 12.21 -2.57
C ILE A 2 -8.70 12.96 -1.21
N ARG A 3 -7.87 13.99 -1.03
CA ARG A 3 -7.87 14.82 0.19
C ARG A 3 -9.21 15.48 0.44
N THR A 4 -9.79 16.10 -0.60
CA THR A 4 -11.09 16.76 -0.47
C THR A 4 -12.19 15.79 -0.04
N VAL A 5 -12.20 14.57 -0.60
CA VAL A 5 -13.17 13.54 -0.21
C VAL A 5 -12.87 13.05 1.21
N ALA A 6 -11.63 12.82 1.58
CA ALA A 6 -11.25 12.43 2.93
C ALA A 6 -11.65 13.48 3.97
N ASP A 7 -11.43 14.76 3.69
CA ASP A 7 -11.80 15.88 4.58
C ASP A 7 -13.32 15.99 4.72
N LEU A 8 -14.08 15.83 3.63
CA LEU A 8 -15.54 15.79 3.66
C LEU A 8 -16.05 14.65 4.53
N LEU A 9 -15.51 13.42 4.34
CA LEU A 9 -15.90 12.25 5.12
C LEU A 9 -15.53 12.42 6.60
N SER A 10 -14.37 13.04 6.88
CA SER A 10 -13.95 13.37 8.24
C SER A 10 -14.89 14.37 8.91
N GLY A 11 -15.36 15.38 8.18
CA GLY A 11 -16.37 16.33 8.65
C GLY A 11 -17.69 15.62 8.99
N ILE A 12 -18.17 14.75 8.10
CA ILE A 12 -19.37 13.94 8.36
C ILE A 12 -19.18 13.07 9.61
N LEU A 13 -18.04 12.41 9.74
CA LEU A 13 -17.74 11.57 10.90
C LEU A 13 -17.75 12.39 12.19
N GLN A 14 -17.12 13.57 12.20
CA GLN A 14 -17.09 14.49 13.36
C GLN A 14 -18.48 14.99 13.77
N ASP A 15 -19.39 15.16 12.82
CA ASP A 15 -20.77 15.59 13.08
C ASP A 15 -21.67 14.44 13.56
N GLU A 16 -21.44 13.21 13.09
CA GLU A 16 -22.31 12.05 13.40
C GLU A 16 -21.88 11.31 14.69
N LEU A 17 -20.56 11.18 14.96
CA LEU A 17 -20.09 10.46 16.14
C LEU A 17 -20.70 10.96 17.47
N PRO A 18 -20.79 12.28 17.74
CA PRO A 18 -21.40 12.76 18.98
C PRO A 18 -22.88 12.39 19.10
N LYS A 19 -23.62 12.24 17.99
CA LYS A 19 -25.03 11.82 18.00
C LYS A 19 -25.14 10.37 18.42
N LEU A 20 -24.24 9.50 17.91
CA LEU A 20 -24.18 8.09 18.29
C LEU A 20 -23.75 7.93 19.76
N ASP A 21 -22.75 8.67 20.20
CA ASP A 21 -22.23 8.62 21.56
C ASP A 21 -23.26 9.07 22.60
N ASN A 22 -24.11 10.04 22.27
CA ASN A 22 -25.17 10.59 23.13
C ASN A 22 -26.50 9.83 23.01
N ALA A 23 -26.59 8.79 22.17
CA ALA A 23 -27.79 8.00 22.06
C ALA A 23 -28.12 7.30 23.38
N SER A 24 -29.39 7.40 23.83
CA SER A 24 -29.83 6.84 25.12
C SER A 24 -29.97 5.30 25.13
N ILE A 25 -29.57 4.66 24.02
CA ILE A 25 -29.64 3.19 23.83
C ILE A 25 -28.55 2.52 24.66
N LYS A 26 -28.94 1.47 25.43
CA LYS A 26 -28.02 0.67 26.26
C LYS A 26 -27.80 -0.76 25.75
N HIS A 27 -28.53 -1.17 24.69
CA HIS A 27 -28.44 -2.50 24.12
C HIS A 27 -27.19 -2.59 23.25
N ALA A 28 -26.18 -3.37 23.68
CA ALA A 28 -24.87 -3.44 23.05
C ALA A 28 -24.91 -3.81 21.55
N PRO A 29 -25.69 -4.82 21.10
CA PRO A 29 -25.79 -5.11 19.66
C PRO A 29 -26.30 -3.93 18.85
N THR A 30 -27.35 -3.23 19.29
CA THR A 30 -27.90 -2.06 18.59
C THR A 30 -26.87 -0.92 18.52
N ILE A 31 -26.05 -0.76 19.56
CA ILE A 31 -24.95 0.21 19.52
C ILE A 31 -23.94 -0.20 18.44
N GLY A 32 -23.57 -1.48 18.36
CA GLY A 32 -22.72 -2.01 17.28
C GLY A 32 -23.29 -1.67 15.91
N ASP A 33 -24.54 -2.06 15.65
CA ASP A 33 -25.27 -1.79 14.38
C ASP A 33 -25.24 -0.31 13.97
N MET A 34 -25.29 0.62 14.94
CA MET A 34 -25.21 2.07 14.66
C MET A 34 -23.84 2.49 14.11
N TYR A 35 -22.74 1.99 14.69
CA TYR A 35 -21.38 2.31 14.23
C TYR A 35 -21.06 1.61 12.90
N GLU A 36 -21.52 0.37 12.71
CA GLU A 36 -21.43 -0.34 11.44
C GLU A 36 -22.22 0.39 10.34
N GLY A 37 -23.43 0.86 10.65
CA GLY A 37 -24.25 1.66 9.74
C GLY A 37 -23.59 2.97 9.33
N LEU A 38 -22.98 3.69 10.27
CA LEU A 38 -22.21 4.89 9.96
C LEU A 38 -21.00 4.58 9.06
N SER A 39 -20.25 3.51 9.38
CA SER A 39 -19.09 3.07 8.58
C SER A 39 -19.51 2.71 7.16
N SER A 40 -20.60 1.95 7.01
CA SER A 40 -21.18 1.58 5.72
C SER A 40 -21.60 2.81 4.90
N ALA A 41 -22.21 3.80 5.55
CA ALA A 41 -22.61 5.05 4.90
C ALA A 41 -21.40 5.89 4.44
N LEU A 42 -20.33 5.94 5.22
CA LEU A 42 -19.07 6.63 4.83
C LEU A 42 -18.41 5.91 3.67
N LEU A 43 -18.25 4.59 3.75
CA LEU A 43 -17.66 3.78 2.67
C LEU A 43 -18.47 3.89 1.37
N SER A 44 -19.81 3.86 1.45
CA SER A 44 -20.67 4.01 0.26
C SER A 44 -20.48 5.36 -0.44
N ARG A 45 -20.25 6.43 0.33
CA ARG A 45 -19.93 7.76 -0.24
C ARG A 45 -18.50 7.86 -0.79
N ALA A 46 -17.63 6.98 -0.35
CA ALA A 46 -16.24 6.91 -0.79
C ALA A 46 -16.05 6.15 -2.12
N LEU A 47 -17.02 5.33 -2.50
CA LEU A 47 -16.92 4.53 -3.72
C LEU A 47 -17.27 5.37 -4.96
N PRO A 48 -16.48 5.26 -6.04
CA PRO A 48 -16.81 5.88 -7.32
C PRO A 48 -18.12 5.29 -7.91
N ASP A 49 -18.95 6.16 -8.46
CA ASP A 49 -20.17 5.74 -9.16
C ASP A 49 -19.85 4.94 -10.44
N GLY A 50 -20.77 4.07 -10.84
CA GLY A 50 -20.71 3.37 -12.13
C GLY A 50 -19.87 2.09 -12.13
N LEU A 51 -19.21 1.72 -11.04
CA LEU A 51 -18.41 0.49 -10.95
C LEU A 51 -19.24 -0.75 -10.52
N GLY A 52 -20.52 -0.58 -10.21
CA GLY A 52 -21.38 -1.68 -9.74
C GLY A 52 -20.97 -2.24 -8.38
N LEU A 53 -20.28 -1.44 -7.57
CA LEU A 53 -19.82 -1.81 -6.23
C LEU A 53 -20.90 -1.53 -5.19
N ARG A 54 -20.86 -2.31 -4.11
CA ARG A 54 -21.78 -2.15 -2.97
C ARG A 54 -21.02 -2.28 -1.65
N VAL A 55 -21.52 -1.59 -0.64
CA VAL A 55 -21.10 -1.79 0.75
C VAL A 55 -22.20 -2.60 1.44
N VAL A 56 -21.82 -3.74 1.96
CA VAL A 56 -22.76 -4.74 2.56
C VAL A 56 -22.18 -5.33 3.84
N SER A 57 -23.02 -5.90 4.68
CA SER A 57 -22.61 -6.84 5.74
C SER A 57 -22.98 -8.27 5.33
N GLY A 58 -22.33 -9.27 5.89
CA GLY A 58 -22.61 -10.67 5.56
C GLY A 58 -21.44 -11.60 5.82
N PHE A 59 -21.24 -12.59 4.96
CA PHE A 59 -20.26 -13.65 5.16
C PHE A 59 -19.38 -13.82 3.91
N ALA A 60 -18.11 -14.17 4.14
CA ALA A 60 -17.19 -14.57 3.07
C ALA A 60 -17.12 -16.10 2.95
N SER A 61 -17.06 -16.63 1.72
CA SER A 61 -16.97 -18.06 1.44
C SER A 61 -15.98 -18.35 0.30
N ASP A 62 -15.35 -19.53 0.35
CA ASP A 62 -14.57 -20.08 -0.78
C ASP A 62 -15.42 -20.86 -1.81
N GLY A 63 -16.76 -20.91 -1.60
CA GLY A 63 -17.66 -21.73 -2.42
C GLY A 63 -17.54 -23.24 -2.21
N ARG A 64 -16.72 -23.70 -1.25
CA ARG A 64 -16.38 -25.10 -1.00
C ARG A 64 -16.69 -25.56 0.43
N GLY A 65 -17.49 -24.78 1.14
CA GLY A 65 -17.96 -25.10 2.49
C GLY A 65 -17.24 -24.35 3.61
N ARG A 66 -16.22 -23.52 3.33
CA ARG A 66 -15.66 -22.62 4.33
C ARG A 66 -16.46 -21.32 4.36
N LEU A 67 -16.77 -20.85 5.55
CA LEU A 67 -17.55 -19.65 5.79
C LEU A 67 -16.90 -18.85 6.92
N SER A 68 -16.81 -17.52 6.77
CA SER A 68 -16.35 -16.62 7.83
C SER A 68 -17.41 -16.44 8.92
N GLY A 69 -17.06 -15.79 10.03
CA GLY A 69 -18.02 -15.08 10.87
C GLY A 69 -18.73 -13.97 10.08
N GLN A 70 -19.73 -13.37 10.70
CA GLN A 70 -20.41 -12.21 10.11
C GLN A 70 -19.43 -11.03 10.06
N LEU A 71 -19.29 -10.42 8.89
CA LEU A 71 -18.42 -9.28 8.63
C LEU A 71 -19.23 -7.99 8.64
N ASP A 72 -18.75 -6.98 9.34
CA ASP A 72 -19.46 -5.73 9.60
C ASP A 72 -19.70 -4.92 8.31
N CYS A 73 -18.63 -4.68 7.56
CA CYS A 73 -18.69 -3.98 6.27
C CYS A 73 -17.77 -4.66 5.25
N MET A 74 -18.31 -4.89 4.05
CA MET A 74 -17.55 -5.38 2.89
C MET A 74 -17.81 -4.49 1.70
N VAL A 75 -16.77 -4.15 0.96
CA VAL A 75 -16.87 -3.61 -0.40
C VAL A 75 -16.85 -4.78 -1.36
N VAL A 76 -17.91 -4.95 -2.13
CA VAL A 76 -18.12 -6.14 -2.96
C VAL A 76 -18.58 -5.78 -4.36
N ARG A 77 -18.36 -6.70 -5.29
CA ARG A 77 -18.96 -6.71 -6.64
C ARG A 77 -19.98 -7.84 -6.77
N GLY A 78 -20.91 -7.68 -7.71
CA GLY A 78 -21.91 -8.72 -7.98
C GLY A 78 -23.05 -8.73 -6.96
N GLU A 79 -23.78 -9.85 -6.82
CA GLU A 79 -25.03 -9.91 -6.05
C GLU A 79 -24.91 -10.68 -4.72
N GLY A 80 -23.94 -11.59 -4.61
CA GLY A 80 -23.86 -12.53 -3.48
C GLY A 80 -25.02 -13.55 -3.47
N GLU A 81 -24.90 -14.56 -2.63
CA GLU A 81 -25.94 -15.57 -2.41
C GLU A 81 -26.76 -15.23 -1.16
N LYS A 82 -28.05 -15.04 -1.30
CA LYS A 82 -28.91 -14.69 -0.19
C LYS A 82 -29.13 -15.89 0.73
N LEU A 83 -28.91 -15.70 2.03
CA LEU A 83 -29.25 -16.71 3.03
C LEU A 83 -30.78 -16.79 3.20
N PRO A 84 -31.37 -18.01 3.19
CA PRO A 84 -32.81 -18.20 3.31
C PRO A 84 -33.36 -17.55 4.59
N TYR A 85 -34.48 -16.85 4.45
CA TYR A 85 -35.23 -16.21 5.56
C TYR A 85 -34.45 -15.13 6.32
N THR A 86 -33.35 -14.59 5.74
CA THR A 86 -32.58 -13.49 6.32
C THR A 86 -32.38 -12.35 5.31
N ASN A 87 -31.82 -11.24 5.78
CA ASN A 87 -31.34 -10.16 4.92
C ASN A 87 -29.82 -10.28 4.63
N SER A 88 -29.17 -11.32 5.16
CA SER A 88 -27.74 -11.55 5.00
C SER A 88 -27.43 -12.29 3.70
N HIS A 89 -26.25 -12.04 3.17
CA HIS A 89 -25.73 -12.66 1.96
C HIS A 89 -24.37 -13.29 2.22
N VAL A 90 -24.04 -14.30 1.44
CA VAL A 90 -22.71 -14.90 1.38
C VAL A 90 -22.06 -14.43 0.09
N TRP A 91 -20.84 -13.95 0.21
CA TRP A 91 -20.03 -13.48 -0.91
C TRP A 91 -18.85 -14.40 -1.13
N HIS A 92 -18.58 -14.73 -2.39
CA HIS A 92 -17.38 -15.46 -2.70
C HIS A 92 -16.15 -14.57 -2.49
N VAL A 93 -15.07 -15.09 -1.89
CA VAL A 93 -13.86 -14.29 -1.56
C VAL A 93 -13.28 -13.55 -2.75
N LYS A 94 -13.40 -14.08 -3.97
CA LYS A 94 -12.95 -13.40 -5.21
C LYS A 94 -13.74 -12.14 -5.55
N ASP A 95 -14.92 -11.95 -4.99
CA ASP A 95 -15.82 -10.82 -5.25
C ASP A 95 -15.78 -9.76 -4.12
N ILE A 96 -14.99 -10.02 -3.09
CA ILE A 96 -14.76 -9.10 -1.98
C ILE A 96 -13.50 -8.28 -2.28
N ILE A 97 -13.64 -6.96 -2.29
CA ILE A 97 -12.55 -6.00 -2.54
C ILE A 97 -11.92 -5.55 -1.23
N ALA A 98 -12.77 -5.28 -0.23
CA ALA A 98 -12.32 -4.88 1.10
C ALA A 98 -13.26 -5.42 2.18
N VAL A 99 -12.69 -5.71 3.36
CA VAL A 99 -13.40 -6.07 4.58
C VAL A 99 -13.01 -5.09 5.67
N VAL A 100 -14.00 -4.49 6.33
CA VAL A 100 -13.78 -3.53 7.41
C VAL A 100 -14.48 -4.05 8.66
N GLU A 101 -13.68 -4.37 9.66
CA GLU A 101 -14.11 -4.70 11.01
C GLU A 101 -14.27 -3.41 11.80
N VAL A 102 -15.47 -3.15 12.33
CA VAL A 102 -15.83 -1.90 12.99
C VAL A 102 -15.86 -2.07 14.51
N LYS A 103 -15.20 -1.16 15.21
CA LYS A 103 -15.21 -1.13 16.68
C LYS A 103 -15.60 0.28 17.16
N LYS A 104 -16.57 0.37 18.10
CA LYS A 104 -16.82 1.66 18.77
C LYS A 104 -15.56 2.18 19.44
N ASN A 105 -14.92 1.34 20.23
CA ASN A 105 -13.65 1.62 20.89
C ASN A 105 -12.63 0.57 20.50
N LEU A 106 -11.44 0.98 20.07
CA LEU A 106 -10.36 0.06 19.73
C LEU A 106 -9.22 0.23 20.73
N HIS A 107 -9.15 -0.69 21.67
CA HIS A 107 -8.05 -0.86 22.61
C HIS A 107 -7.42 -2.24 22.44
N SER A 108 -6.53 -2.66 23.32
CA SER A 108 -5.74 -3.90 23.17
C SER A 108 -6.60 -5.18 23.08
N ALA A 109 -7.74 -5.25 23.76
CA ALA A 109 -8.62 -6.41 23.69
C ALA A 109 -9.36 -6.47 22.35
N GLU A 110 -10.00 -5.37 21.96
CA GLU A 110 -10.74 -5.26 20.71
C GLU A 110 -9.83 -5.39 19.50
N LEU A 111 -8.56 -4.96 19.63
CA LEU A 111 -7.53 -5.15 18.58
C LEU A 111 -7.27 -6.64 18.35
N ARG A 112 -7.08 -7.43 19.42
CA ARG A 112 -6.88 -8.88 19.31
C ARG A 112 -8.08 -9.59 18.68
N ASP A 113 -9.29 -9.24 19.13
CA ASP A 113 -10.53 -9.83 18.62
C ASP A 113 -10.72 -9.52 17.12
N ALA A 114 -10.50 -8.27 16.72
CA ALA A 114 -10.59 -7.84 15.33
C ALA A 114 -9.56 -8.54 14.42
N PHE A 115 -8.31 -8.70 14.91
CA PHE A 115 -7.31 -9.48 14.19
C PHE A 115 -7.73 -10.94 13.99
N ALA A 116 -8.19 -11.60 15.06
CA ALA A 116 -8.65 -12.98 14.98
C ALA A 116 -9.83 -13.12 13.98
N HIS A 117 -10.76 -12.18 14.00
CA HIS A 117 -11.90 -12.18 13.09
C HIS A 117 -11.48 -12.00 11.63
N LEU A 118 -10.68 -10.98 11.32
CA LEU A 118 -10.17 -10.75 9.96
C LEU A 118 -9.26 -11.86 9.45
N ASN A 119 -8.55 -12.57 10.32
CA ASN A 119 -7.74 -13.71 9.93
C ASN A 119 -8.57 -14.85 9.36
N THR A 120 -9.82 -15.04 9.79
CA THR A 120 -10.72 -16.05 9.22
C THR A 120 -10.95 -15.83 7.73
N VAL A 121 -11.05 -14.57 7.29
CA VAL A 121 -11.14 -14.21 5.87
C VAL A 121 -9.86 -14.58 5.14
N GLY A 122 -8.69 -14.20 5.70
CA GLY A 122 -7.38 -14.53 5.13
C GLY A 122 -7.14 -16.04 5.00
N GLU A 123 -7.60 -16.85 5.94
CA GLU A 123 -7.53 -18.32 5.89
C GLU A 123 -8.40 -18.89 4.75
N ILE A 124 -9.60 -18.35 4.57
CA ILE A 124 -10.50 -18.76 3.47
C ILE A 124 -9.89 -18.39 2.12
N GLU A 125 -9.38 -17.18 1.96
CA GLU A 125 -8.68 -16.70 0.77
C GLU A 125 -7.46 -17.56 0.44
N HIS A 126 -6.61 -17.80 1.45
CA HIS A 126 -5.42 -18.62 1.29
C HIS A 126 -5.77 -20.04 0.82
N ALA A 127 -6.76 -20.67 1.45
CA ALA A 127 -7.22 -21.99 1.06
C ALA A 127 -7.79 -22.01 -0.37
N TYR A 128 -8.54 -20.97 -0.74
CA TYR A 128 -9.08 -20.84 -2.09
C TYR A 128 -7.98 -20.69 -3.14
N TYR A 129 -7.01 -19.79 -2.94
CA TYR A 129 -5.96 -19.53 -3.92
C TYR A 129 -4.92 -20.66 -4.00
N GLN A 130 -4.77 -21.50 -2.99
CA GLN A 130 -3.89 -22.68 -3.02
C GLN A 130 -4.54 -23.95 -3.55
N CYS A 131 -5.86 -23.96 -3.78
CA CYS A 131 -6.54 -25.16 -4.24
C CYS A 131 -6.22 -25.46 -5.70
N GLU A 132 -5.86 -26.72 -6.01
CA GLU A 132 -5.57 -27.17 -7.37
C GLU A 132 -6.82 -27.20 -8.27
N ASP A 133 -8.00 -27.47 -7.69
CA ASP A 133 -9.29 -27.58 -8.41
C ASP A 133 -10.01 -26.23 -8.61
N ARG A 134 -9.30 -25.11 -8.43
CA ARG A 134 -9.88 -23.79 -8.69
C ARG A 134 -10.10 -23.58 -10.19
N ASP A 135 -11.02 -22.68 -10.54
CA ASP A 135 -11.21 -22.29 -11.93
C ASP A 135 -9.90 -21.64 -12.45
N PRO A 136 -9.32 -22.16 -13.56
CA PRO A 136 -8.12 -21.55 -14.15
C PRO A 136 -8.27 -20.06 -14.46
N GLY A 137 -9.47 -19.59 -14.82
CA GLY A 137 -9.77 -18.17 -15.04
C GLY A 137 -9.64 -17.30 -13.80
N ASP A 138 -9.76 -17.87 -12.60
CA ASP A 138 -9.56 -17.12 -11.35
C ASP A 138 -8.08 -16.80 -11.06
N LEU A 139 -7.16 -17.46 -11.79
CA LEU A 139 -5.72 -17.19 -11.76
C LEU A 139 -5.23 -16.28 -12.86
N ASP A 140 -6.03 -16.03 -13.87
CA ASP A 140 -5.68 -15.15 -14.99
C ASP A 140 -5.73 -13.67 -14.54
N ARG A 141 -5.18 -13.43 -13.34
CA ARG A 141 -4.97 -12.08 -12.82
C ARG A 141 -3.62 -11.59 -13.31
N ASP A 142 -3.64 -10.36 -13.80
CA ASP A 142 -2.39 -9.65 -14.11
C ASP A 142 -1.55 -9.50 -12.83
N ILE A 143 -0.42 -10.22 -12.76
CA ILE A 143 0.53 -10.13 -11.64
C ILE A 143 1.53 -8.98 -11.82
N SER A 144 1.45 -8.24 -12.92
CA SER A 144 2.34 -7.11 -13.22
C SER A 144 2.42 -6.07 -12.09
N PRO A 145 1.32 -5.74 -11.37
CA PRO A 145 1.41 -4.84 -10.22
C PRO A 145 2.35 -5.34 -9.13
N SER A 146 2.23 -6.60 -8.70
CA SER A 146 3.10 -7.21 -7.69
C SER A 146 4.55 -7.33 -8.17
N ALA A 147 4.75 -7.73 -9.43
CA ALA A 147 6.07 -7.84 -10.03
C ALA A 147 6.77 -6.47 -10.12
N ARG A 148 6.02 -5.41 -10.45
CA ARG A 148 6.53 -4.04 -10.47
C ARG A 148 6.89 -3.58 -9.07
N THR A 149 6.00 -3.72 -8.09
CA THR A 149 6.27 -3.39 -6.69
C THR A 149 7.52 -4.11 -6.16
N PHE A 150 7.64 -5.41 -6.45
CA PHE A 150 8.84 -6.16 -6.08
C PHE A 150 10.10 -5.59 -6.72
N ALA A 151 10.03 -5.21 -8.00
CA ALA A 151 11.15 -4.60 -8.70
C ALA A 151 11.52 -3.22 -8.12
N GLU A 152 10.52 -2.39 -7.77
CA GLU A 152 10.71 -1.12 -7.07
C GLU A 152 11.39 -1.31 -5.70
N MET A 153 10.98 -2.34 -4.94
CA MET A 153 11.53 -2.64 -3.61
C MET A 153 12.95 -3.19 -3.63
N THR A 154 13.32 -3.94 -4.66
CA THR A 154 14.54 -4.76 -4.66
C THR A 154 15.54 -4.43 -5.76
N GLY A 155 15.15 -3.62 -6.75
CA GLY A 155 15.91 -3.39 -7.97
C GLY A 155 16.04 -4.65 -8.86
N ARG A 156 15.22 -5.70 -8.65
CA ARG A 156 15.30 -6.98 -9.39
C ARG A 156 13.99 -7.34 -10.04
N ILE A 157 14.06 -8.01 -11.18
CA ILE A 157 12.90 -8.56 -11.89
C ILE A 157 12.56 -9.93 -11.30
N ALA A 158 11.32 -10.11 -10.84
CA ALA A 158 10.80 -11.39 -10.36
C ALA A 158 10.08 -12.20 -11.45
N TRP A 159 9.59 -11.53 -12.49
CA TRP A 159 8.81 -12.13 -13.56
C TRP A 159 9.18 -11.51 -14.91
N ASP A 160 9.43 -12.36 -15.91
CA ASP A 160 9.70 -11.94 -17.27
C ASP A 160 8.86 -12.74 -18.29
N SER A 161 9.15 -12.60 -19.58
CA SER A 161 8.45 -13.31 -20.66
C SER A 161 8.54 -14.85 -20.57
N ASN A 162 9.50 -15.38 -19.82
CA ASN A 162 9.72 -16.81 -19.62
C ASN A 162 9.10 -17.32 -18.30
N GLY A 163 8.47 -16.45 -17.53
CA GLY A 163 7.84 -16.75 -16.26
C GLY A 163 8.63 -16.26 -15.04
N LEU A 164 8.53 -16.99 -13.93
CA LEU A 164 9.18 -16.63 -12.67
C LEU A 164 10.70 -16.78 -12.78
N VAL A 165 11.42 -15.69 -12.48
CA VAL A 165 12.88 -15.67 -12.41
C VAL A 165 13.32 -16.29 -11.07
N PRO A 166 14.35 -17.14 -11.03
CA PRO A 166 14.88 -17.67 -9.77
C PRO A 166 15.35 -16.56 -8.84
N LEU A 167 14.81 -16.53 -7.63
CA LEU A 167 15.12 -15.55 -6.60
C LEU A 167 15.75 -16.22 -5.37
N PRO A 168 16.63 -15.53 -4.61
CA PRO A 168 16.96 -15.94 -3.27
C PRO A 168 15.70 -16.11 -2.42
N TYR A 169 15.73 -17.05 -1.46
CA TYR A 169 14.56 -17.38 -0.63
C TYR A 169 13.92 -16.13 0.03
N GLU A 170 14.75 -15.24 0.55
CA GLU A 170 14.30 -14.03 1.23
C GLU A 170 13.48 -13.12 0.30
N GLN A 171 13.90 -13.01 -0.95
CA GLN A 171 13.21 -12.21 -1.97
C GLN A 171 11.99 -12.93 -2.54
N GLU A 172 12.09 -14.27 -2.73
CA GLU A 172 10.94 -15.08 -3.13
C GLU A 172 9.80 -14.99 -2.11
N ALA A 173 10.13 -15.04 -0.80
CA ALA A 173 9.14 -14.90 0.25
C ALA A 173 8.42 -13.55 0.22
N VAL A 174 9.17 -12.45 0.01
CA VAL A 174 8.57 -11.10 -0.17
C VAL A 174 7.67 -11.06 -1.39
N PHE A 175 8.13 -11.59 -2.53
CA PHE A 175 7.33 -11.60 -3.77
C PHE A 175 6.02 -12.38 -3.60
N ARG A 176 6.06 -13.53 -2.91
CA ARG A 176 4.87 -14.31 -2.58
C ARG A 176 3.88 -13.55 -1.69
N VAL A 177 4.38 -12.77 -0.72
CA VAL A 177 3.53 -11.90 0.10
C VAL A 177 2.85 -10.85 -0.79
N LEU A 178 3.59 -10.17 -1.66
CA LEU A 178 3.03 -9.17 -2.57
C LEU A 178 1.95 -9.74 -3.49
N LEU A 179 2.15 -10.96 -4.01
CA LEU A 179 1.14 -11.67 -4.81
C LEU A 179 -0.13 -11.94 -3.99
N MET A 180 0.01 -12.43 -2.75
CA MET A 180 -1.15 -12.68 -1.87
C MET A 180 -1.87 -11.38 -1.53
N GLU A 181 -1.15 -10.30 -1.22
CA GLU A 181 -1.73 -8.98 -0.96
C GLU A 181 -2.52 -8.44 -2.16
N GLN A 182 -2.07 -8.71 -3.37
CA GLN A 182 -2.76 -8.28 -4.59
C GLN A 182 -4.08 -9.03 -4.83
N VAL A 183 -4.13 -10.33 -4.52
CA VAL A 183 -5.32 -11.15 -4.80
C VAL A 183 -6.33 -11.17 -3.65
N SER A 184 -5.87 -10.93 -2.42
CA SER A 184 -6.72 -10.90 -1.22
C SER A 184 -7.48 -9.60 -1.06
N ALA A 185 -8.60 -9.63 -0.35
CA ALA A 185 -9.34 -8.44 0.05
C ALA A 185 -8.48 -7.53 0.95
N ILE A 186 -8.68 -6.23 0.83
CA ILE A 186 -8.12 -5.27 1.77
C ILE A 186 -8.80 -5.47 3.12
N ARG A 187 -8.03 -5.75 4.16
CA ARG A 187 -8.54 -5.94 5.53
C ARG A 187 -8.23 -4.70 6.36
N VAL A 188 -9.27 -4.13 6.96
CA VAL A 188 -9.20 -2.90 7.75
C VAL A 188 -9.85 -3.13 9.11
N ILE A 189 -9.20 -2.62 10.17
CA ILE A 189 -9.81 -2.47 11.49
C ILE A 189 -10.11 -0.98 11.68
N LEU A 190 -11.38 -0.64 11.86
CA LEU A 190 -11.86 0.74 12.01
C LEU A 190 -12.39 0.96 13.43
N GLY A 191 -11.56 1.51 14.32
CA GLY A 191 -11.96 1.98 15.63
C GLY A 191 -12.37 3.45 15.59
N MET A 192 -13.63 3.75 15.88
CA MET A 192 -14.14 5.13 15.91
C MET A 192 -13.48 5.94 17.04
N HIS A 193 -13.30 5.31 18.17
CA HIS A 193 -12.54 5.79 19.32
C HIS A 193 -11.44 4.79 19.68
N GLY A 194 -10.54 5.12 20.60
CA GLY A 194 -9.54 4.16 21.07
C GLY A 194 -8.37 4.77 21.79
N PHE A 195 -7.16 4.47 21.38
CA PHE A 195 -5.96 4.89 22.07
C PHE A 195 -5.81 6.41 22.13
N LYS A 196 -5.39 6.92 23.31
CA LYS A 196 -5.23 8.36 23.56
C LYS A 196 -3.96 8.95 22.96
N SER A 197 -3.05 8.11 22.48
CA SER A 197 -1.82 8.54 21.83
C SER A 197 -1.32 7.50 20.84
N GLU A 198 -0.61 7.95 19.82
CA GLU A 198 0.07 7.11 18.85
C GLU A 198 1.03 6.12 19.55
N ARG A 199 1.76 6.58 20.59
CA ARG A 199 2.65 5.72 21.37
C ARG A 199 1.91 4.55 22.02
N ALA A 200 0.78 4.81 22.67
CA ALA A 200 -0.01 3.75 23.32
C ALA A 200 -0.52 2.72 22.29
N PHE A 201 -0.92 3.18 21.12
CA PHE A 201 -1.34 2.32 20.04
C PHE A 201 -0.19 1.46 19.49
N ARG A 202 0.98 2.06 19.26
CA ARG A 202 2.20 1.35 18.86
C ARG A 202 2.60 0.29 19.89
N THR A 203 2.62 0.65 21.17
CA THR A 203 2.94 -0.29 22.26
C THR A 203 1.99 -1.49 22.26
N SER A 204 0.68 -1.26 22.15
CA SER A 204 -0.31 -2.34 22.11
C SER A 204 -0.11 -3.27 20.89
N MET A 205 0.27 -2.72 19.73
CA MET A 205 0.56 -3.51 18.54
C MET A 205 1.82 -4.37 18.72
N ILE A 206 2.87 -3.81 19.35
CA ILE A 206 4.10 -4.55 19.65
C ILE A 206 3.82 -5.67 20.67
N GLU A 207 3.07 -5.41 21.72
CA GLU A 207 2.65 -6.44 22.71
C GLU A 207 1.82 -7.56 22.03
N TYR A 208 0.93 -7.22 21.11
CA TYR A 208 0.18 -8.21 20.33
C TYR A 208 1.11 -9.07 19.46
N LEU A 209 2.09 -8.45 18.81
CA LEU A 209 3.10 -9.15 18.02
C LEU A 209 3.89 -10.15 18.90
N GLU A 210 4.40 -9.68 20.03
CA GLU A 210 5.21 -10.50 20.97
C GLU A 210 4.45 -11.74 21.47
N GLN A 211 3.14 -11.61 21.71
CA GLN A 211 2.28 -12.72 22.14
C GLN A 211 2.03 -13.75 21.04
N ASN A 212 2.23 -13.41 19.77
CA ASN A 212 1.92 -14.27 18.63
C ASN A 212 3.16 -14.71 17.84
N ILE A 213 4.34 -14.22 18.16
CA ILE A 213 5.60 -14.70 17.57
C ILE A 213 5.73 -16.20 17.78
N GLY A 214 6.05 -16.92 16.70
CA GLY A 214 6.18 -18.37 16.69
C GLY A 214 4.90 -19.16 16.40
N ASN A 215 3.75 -18.50 16.35
CA ASN A 215 2.52 -19.14 15.92
C ASN A 215 2.54 -19.40 14.40
N ASN A 216 2.11 -20.59 13.99
CA ASN A 216 2.00 -20.94 12.59
C ASN A 216 0.99 -20.01 11.89
N GLY A 217 1.36 -19.51 10.71
CA GLY A 217 0.50 -18.59 9.94
C GLY A 217 0.60 -17.12 10.38
N PHE A 218 1.31 -16.82 11.48
CA PHE A 218 1.52 -15.46 11.92
C PHE A 218 2.72 -14.83 11.20
N GLY A 219 2.43 -14.00 10.20
CA GLY A 219 3.45 -13.35 9.35
C GLY A 219 2.85 -12.22 8.53
N PRO A 220 3.60 -11.61 7.61
CA PRO A 220 3.16 -10.44 6.86
C PRO A 220 1.73 -10.52 6.28
N THR A 221 1.31 -11.67 5.76
CA THR A 221 -0.02 -11.86 5.17
C THR A 221 -1.16 -11.93 6.19
N SER A 222 -0.88 -12.19 7.47
CA SER A 222 -1.92 -12.22 8.53
C SER A 222 -2.31 -10.83 9.03
N PHE A 223 -1.49 -9.81 8.76
CA PHE A 223 -1.75 -8.45 9.23
C PHE A 223 -2.75 -7.73 8.33
N PRO A 224 -3.73 -6.96 8.88
CA PRO A 224 -4.57 -6.05 8.12
C PRO A 224 -3.74 -5.00 7.40
N GLN A 225 -4.24 -4.46 6.29
CA GLN A 225 -3.56 -3.38 5.56
C GLN A 225 -3.62 -2.05 6.31
N LEU A 226 -4.70 -1.83 7.07
CA LEU A 226 -4.92 -0.59 7.81
C LEU A 226 -5.59 -0.87 9.14
N ILE A 227 -5.10 -0.24 10.21
CA ILE A 227 -5.73 -0.27 11.53
C ILE A 227 -5.88 1.17 11.98
N ILE A 228 -7.12 1.60 12.22
CA ILE A 228 -7.48 2.94 12.65
C ILE A 228 -7.94 2.89 14.11
N SER A 229 -7.43 3.78 14.94
CA SER A 229 -7.88 3.96 16.32
C SER A 229 -8.07 5.45 16.60
N GLY A 230 -9.29 5.94 16.44
CA GLY A 230 -9.59 7.36 16.52
C GLY A 230 -8.78 8.18 15.51
N GLY A 231 -7.91 9.04 15.99
CA GLY A 231 -7.08 9.91 15.15
C GLY A 231 -5.71 9.32 14.76
N TYR A 232 -5.45 8.03 15.01
CA TYR A 232 -4.16 7.38 14.71
C TYR A 232 -4.35 6.17 13.80
N SER A 233 -3.40 5.95 12.92
CA SER A 233 -3.40 4.82 12.01
C SER A 233 -2.10 4.03 12.06
N LEU A 234 -2.21 2.72 11.89
CA LEU A 234 -1.12 1.82 11.53
C LEU A 234 -1.38 1.31 10.13
N ALA A 235 -0.46 1.53 9.21
CA ALA A 235 -0.64 1.18 7.82
C ALA A 235 0.50 0.29 7.32
N LYS A 236 0.18 -0.57 6.38
CA LYS A 236 1.07 -1.57 5.81
C LYS A 236 1.69 -1.05 4.52
N THR A 237 2.99 -1.24 4.38
CA THR A 237 3.74 -0.91 3.16
C THR A 237 3.84 -2.14 2.25
N ASN A 238 2.70 -2.67 1.86
CA ASN A 238 2.59 -3.88 1.04
C ASN A 238 2.72 -3.62 -0.47
N GLY A 239 3.21 -2.44 -0.82
CA GLY A 239 3.52 -2.04 -2.17
C GLY A 239 2.63 -0.95 -2.73
N ARG A 240 1.34 -0.99 -2.45
CA ARG A 240 0.36 0.01 -2.93
C ARG A 240 -0.80 0.15 -1.95
N PRO A 241 -1.11 1.38 -1.55
CA PRO A 241 -0.52 2.67 -1.99
C PRO A 241 0.88 2.94 -1.42
N PHE A 242 1.29 2.26 -0.35
CA PHE A 242 2.53 2.54 0.36
C PHE A 242 3.58 1.44 0.12
N MET A 243 4.79 1.87 -0.24
CA MET A 243 5.93 1.00 -0.50
C MET A 243 7.16 1.50 0.26
N THR A 244 7.98 0.57 0.70
CA THR A 244 9.33 0.85 1.20
C THR A 244 10.32 -0.10 0.56
N PRO A 245 11.54 0.35 0.21
CA PRO A 245 12.56 -0.53 -0.33
C PRO A 245 13.01 -1.57 0.70
N LEU A 246 13.48 -2.71 0.23
CA LEU A 246 14.22 -3.67 1.04
C LEU A 246 15.63 -3.13 1.33
N VAL A 247 15.98 -3.00 2.60
CA VAL A 247 17.30 -2.59 3.04
C VAL A 247 17.93 -3.74 3.84
N ASP A 248 19.03 -4.29 3.35
CA ASP A 248 19.71 -5.45 3.97
C ASP A 248 18.78 -6.65 4.26
N GLY A 249 17.82 -6.88 3.35
CA GLY A 249 16.80 -7.92 3.49
C GLY A 249 15.66 -7.57 4.43
N TRP A 250 15.70 -6.43 5.10
CA TRP A 250 14.63 -5.95 5.96
C TRP A 250 13.58 -5.16 5.17
N TRP A 251 12.32 -5.49 5.40
CA TRP A 251 11.14 -4.82 4.89
C TRP A 251 10.46 -4.06 6.02
N ARG A 252 10.41 -2.73 5.96
CA ARG A 252 9.65 -1.88 6.89
C ARG A 252 8.16 -2.03 6.59
N LEU A 253 7.55 -3.12 7.05
CA LEU A 253 6.21 -3.53 6.66
C LEU A 253 5.10 -2.66 7.26
N TYR A 254 5.30 -2.12 8.45
CA TYR A 254 4.29 -1.29 9.13
C TYR A 254 4.86 0.04 9.55
N PHE A 255 4.06 1.08 9.37
CA PHE A 255 4.30 2.40 9.94
C PHE A 255 3.08 2.90 10.72
N SER A 256 3.29 3.91 11.61
CA SER A 256 2.23 4.65 12.29
C SER A 256 2.19 6.08 11.81
N THR A 257 1.01 6.69 11.85
CA THR A 257 0.82 8.10 11.50
C THR A 257 -0.42 8.67 12.19
N PRO A 258 -0.41 9.97 12.58
CA PRO A 258 -1.60 10.71 13.02
C PRO A 258 -2.29 11.44 11.87
N ASP A 259 -1.93 11.15 10.62
CA ASP A 259 -2.58 11.73 9.46
C ASP A 259 -4.05 11.29 9.37
N ASN A 260 -4.84 12.02 8.55
CA ASN A 260 -6.26 11.75 8.38
C ASN A 260 -6.55 10.27 8.08
N PRO A 261 -7.13 9.51 9.03
CA PRO A 261 -7.33 8.07 8.87
C PRO A 261 -8.21 7.69 7.68
N LEU A 262 -9.19 8.56 7.34
CA LEU A 262 -10.07 8.32 6.20
C LEU A 262 -9.34 8.56 4.88
N ARG A 263 -8.29 9.41 4.85
CA ARG A 263 -7.43 9.51 3.68
C ARG A 263 -6.69 8.20 3.43
N LEU A 264 -6.07 7.60 4.45
CA LEU A 264 -5.40 6.32 4.30
C LEU A 264 -6.37 5.21 3.86
N LEU A 265 -7.59 5.21 4.41
CA LEU A 265 -8.63 4.26 4.00
C LEU A 265 -8.96 4.39 2.51
N LEU A 266 -9.14 5.63 2.03
CA LEU A 266 -9.36 5.89 0.61
C LEU A 266 -8.16 5.50 -0.25
N GLU A 267 -6.92 5.78 0.20
CA GLU A 267 -5.69 5.38 -0.49
C GLU A 267 -5.67 3.87 -0.75
N PHE A 268 -5.95 3.05 0.24
CA PHE A 268 -6.00 1.60 0.05
C PHE A 268 -7.12 1.16 -0.90
N ILE A 269 -8.35 1.66 -0.69
CA ILE A 269 -9.51 1.25 -1.49
C ILE A 269 -9.37 1.73 -2.94
N TRP A 270 -9.06 3.01 -3.14
CA TRP A 270 -8.99 3.59 -4.49
C TRP A 270 -7.80 3.06 -5.29
N THR A 271 -6.66 2.80 -4.67
CA THR A 271 -5.53 2.13 -5.33
C THR A 271 -5.94 0.76 -5.84
N ARG A 272 -6.64 -0.04 -5.03
CA ARG A 272 -7.16 -1.34 -5.46
C ARG A 272 -8.18 -1.20 -6.60
N LEU A 273 -9.07 -0.22 -6.53
CA LEU A 273 -10.06 0.05 -7.58
C LEU A 273 -9.39 0.53 -8.88
N ASP A 274 -8.35 1.36 -8.78
CA ASP A 274 -7.57 1.79 -9.95
C ASP A 274 -6.86 0.60 -10.63
N GLU A 275 -6.29 -0.31 -9.86
CA GLU A 275 -5.69 -1.55 -10.39
C GLU A 275 -6.72 -2.44 -11.09
N MET A 276 -7.95 -2.50 -10.60
CA MET A 276 -9.01 -3.35 -11.14
C MET A 276 -9.76 -2.74 -12.32
N TYR A 277 -9.96 -1.41 -12.33
CA TYR A 277 -10.87 -0.73 -13.24
C TYR A 277 -10.22 0.39 -14.06
N GLY A 278 -8.98 0.78 -13.75
CA GLY A 278 -8.28 1.87 -14.46
C GLY A 278 -8.98 3.21 -14.28
N LEU A 279 -9.12 3.69 -13.04
CA LEU A 279 -9.85 4.93 -12.72
C LEU A 279 -9.21 6.19 -13.30
N GLY A 280 -7.90 6.13 -13.52
CA GLY A 280 -7.12 7.23 -14.09
C GLY A 280 -6.71 8.32 -13.08
N ASP A 281 -5.95 9.27 -13.57
CA ASP A 281 -5.16 10.21 -12.76
C ASP A 281 -5.99 11.25 -12.01
N SER A 282 -7.22 11.51 -12.45
CA SER A 282 -8.09 12.57 -11.87
C SER A 282 -8.50 12.31 -10.42
N PHE A 283 -8.47 11.06 -9.96
CA PHE A 283 -8.81 10.69 -8.58
C PHE A 283 -7.77 11.15 -7.56
N TRP A 284 -6.50 11.19 -7.95
CA TRP A 284 -5.37 11.43 -7.03
C TRP A 284 -5.11 12.91 -6.75
N GLY A 285 -5.59 13.82 -7.61
CA GLY A 285 -5.42 15.25 -7.44
C GLY A 285 -4.02 15.74 -7.77
N GLU A 286 -3.53 16.75 -7.06
CA GLU A 286 -2.22 17.35 -7.36
C GLU A 286 -1.01 16.51 -6.97
N ASP A 287 -1.15 15.64 -5.98
CA ASP A 287 -0.18 14.62 -5.56
C ASP A 287 1.32 15.07 -5.54
N LEU A 288 1.57 16.26 -4.97
CA LEU A 288 2.92 16.80 -4.78
C LEU A 288 3.39 16.70 -3.32
N GLU A 289 2.68 15.94 -2.51
CA GLU A 289 3.06 15.62 -1.14
C GLU A 289 2.96 14.11 -0.93
N THR A 290 3.91 13.59 -0.18
CA THR A 290 3.99 12.17 0.20
C THR A 290 3.73 12.04 1.69
N GLU A 291 2.98 11.04 2.09
CA GLU A 291 2.71 10.72 3.49
C GLU A 291 4.01 10.22 4.16
N VAL A 292 4.30 10.76 5.33
CA VAL A 292 5.44 10.32 6.14
C VAL A 292 4.94 9.45 7.27
N GLY A 293 5.26 8.16 7.17
CA GLY A 293 4.98 7.18 8.21
C GLY A 293 6.19 6.93 9.10
N ARG A 294 5.95 6.70 10.39
CA ARG A 294 6.99 6.33 11.36
C ARG A 294 7.09 4.83 11.46
N ALA A 295 8.24 4.27 11.06
CA ALA A 295 8.46 2.82 11.10
C ALA A 295 8.02 2.23 12.45
N LEU A 296 7.25 1.15 12.39
CA LEU A 296 6.75 0.42 13.56
C LEU A 296 7.29 -1.01 13.59
N LEU A 297 7.14 -1.76 12.50
CA LEU A 297 7.58 -3.14 12.40
C LEU A 297 8.34 -3.35 11.09
N SER A 298 9.49 -4.01 11.19
CA SER A 298 10.22 -4.53 10.04
C SER A 298 10.26 -6.04 10.07
N PHE A 299 10.22 -6.65 8.90
CA PHE A 299 10.25 -8.10 8.71
C PHE A 299 11.41 -8.49 7.79
N ARG A 300 12.04 -9.63 8.08
CA ARG A 300 13.02 -10.28 7.23
C ARG A 300 12.66 -11.74 7.09
N ALA A 301 12.54 -12.23 5.87
CA ALA A 301 12.34 -13.65 5.64
C ALA A 301 13.61 -14.42 6.02
N VAL A 302 13.47 -15.50 6.76
CA VAL A 302 14.59 -16.32 7.23
C VAL A 302 14.26 -17.79 7.06
N ARG A 303 15.32 -18.60 6.93
CA ARG A 303 15.21 -20.06 6.98
C ARG A 303 16.16 -20.58 8.06
N VAL A 304 15.58 -21.16 9.11
CA VAL A 304 16.33 -21.73 10.26
C VAL A 304 16.00 -23.22 10.34
N ASP A 305 17.01 -24.07 10.36
CA ASP A 305 16.88 -25.53 10.42
C ASP A 305 15.89 -26.11 9.38
N GLY A 306 15.93 -25.56 8.15
CA GLY A 306 15.06 -25.95 7.05
C GLY A 306 13.62 -25.39 7.13
N LYS A 307 13.24 -24.75 8.22
CA LYS A 307 11.93 -24.11 8.38
C LYS A 307 11.94 -22.66 7.88
N ALA A 308 10.97 -22.33 7.06
CA ALA A 308 10.71 -20.98 6.59
C ALA A 308 10.01 -20.16 7.66
N GLY A 309 10.36 -18.86 7.79
CA GLY A 309 9.75 -17.97 8.76
C GLY A 309 10.11 -16.52 8.54
N TRP A 310 9.71 -15.68 9.48
CA TRP A 310 9.99 -14.25 9.49
C TRP A 310 10.65 -13.84 10.79
N GLU A 311 11.77 -13.14 10.68
CA GLU A 311 12.34 -12.39 11.78
C GLU A 311 11.65 -11.03 11.83
N VAL A 312 11.36 -10.55 13.03
CA VAL A 312 10.62 -9.30 13.22
C VAL A 312 11.39 -8.36 14.12
N GLN A 313 11.46 -7.09 13.73
CA GLN A 313 12.04 -6.03 14.51
C GLN A 313 10.97 -4.96 14.78
N ALA A 314 10.72 -4.68 16.06
CA ALA A 314 9.88 -3.57 16.48
C ALA A 314 10.73 -2.29 16.61
N HIS A 315 10.17 -1.17 16.14
CA HIS A 315 10.78 0.17 16.26
C HIS A 315 10.05 0.96 17.33
N GLU A 316 10.63 1.03 18.51
CA GLU A 316 10.10 1.90 19.58
C GLU A 316 10.32 3.38 19.22
N ALA A 317 9.38 4.21 19.63
CA ALA A 317 9.49 5.66 19.50
C ALA A 317 9.06 6.33 20.79
N ASN A 318 9.83 7.32 21.23
CA ASN A 318 9.44 8.11 22.37
C ASN A 318 8.35 9.14 21.97
N ALA A 319 7.62 9.68 22.97
CA ALA A 319 6.49 10.56 22.73
C ALA A 319 6.91 11.89 22.05
N GLU A 320 8.13 12.37 22.28
CA GLU A 320 8.63 13.62 21.70
C GLU A 320 8.96 13.44 20.22
N ALA A 321 9.63 12.34 19.86
CA ALA A 321 9.91 11.99 18.45
C ALA A 321 8.61 11.82 17.63
N LEU A 322 7.55 11.31 18.26
CA LEU A 322 6.25 11.17 17.61
C LEU A 322 5.53 12.51 17.41
N LYS A 323 5.66 13.47 18.35
CA LYS A 323 4.98 14.77 18.27
C LYS A 323 5.58 15.72 17.24
N GLY A 324 6.89 15.68 17.04
CA GLY A 324 7.61 16.63 16.20
C GLY A 324 7.80 16.22 14.73
N ALA A 325 7.45 14.98 14.37
CA ALA A 325 7.68 14.50 13.01
C ALA A 325 6.60 14.99 12.04
N PRO A 326 7.00 15.39 10.82
CA PRO A 326 6.05 15.77 9.79
C PRO A 326 5.15 14.58 9.41
N VAL A 327 3.92 14.85 9.02
CA VAL A 327 2.98 13.83 8.49
C VAL A 327 2.98 13.75 6.97
N THR A 328 3.49 14.80 6.32
CA THR A 328 3.72 14.84 4.87
C THR A 328 5.04 15.53 4.56
N GLU A 329 5.62 15.19 3.43
CA GLU A 329 6.77 15.87 2.84
C GLU A 329 6.51 16.21 1.37
N GLN A 330 7.22 17.21 0.85
CA GLN A 330 7.11 17.58 -0.56
C GLN A 330 7.75 16.49 -1.41
N TRP A 331 6.99 15.99 -2.36
CA TRP A 331 7.52 15.07 -3.36
C TRP A 331 8.53 15.77 -4.27
N SER A 332 9.54 15.04 -4.64
CA SER A 332 10.60 15.44 -5.57
C SER A 332 10.88 14.32 -6.56
N PRO A 333 11.13 14.62 -7.84
CA PRO A 333 11.65 13.62 -8.76
C PRO A 333 13.05 13.19 -8.38
N GLU A 334 13.51 12.09 -8.95
CA GLU A 334 14.90 11.65 -8.84
C GLU A 334 15.83 12.58 -9.60
N PHE A 335 16.81 13.16 -8.90
CA PHE A 335 17.91 13.90 -9.51
C PHE A 335 18.97 12.90 -9.93
N VAL A 336 19.32 12.90 -11.20
CA VAL A 336 20.24 11.93 -11.81
C VAL A 336 21.44 12.62 -12.46
N GLY A 337 22.53 11.92 -12.59
CA GLY A 337 23.70 12.40 -13.34
C GLY A 337 23.47 12.30 -14.86
N GLU A 338 24.41 12.85 -15.63
CA GLU A 338 24.33 12.82 -17.09
C GLU A 338 24.37 11.39 -17.64
N GLU A 339 25.17 10.51 -17.03
CA GLU A 339 25.31 9.12 -17.42
C GLU A 339 24.01 8.34 -17.21
N GLU A 340 23.37 8.49 -16.04
CA GLU A 340 22.09 7.89 -15.74
C GLU A 340 20.99 8.44 -16.66
N PHE A 341 20.98 9.75 -16.91
CA PHE A 341 20.02 10.40 -17.80
C PHE A 341 20.10 9.83 -19.23
N VAL A 342 21.31 9.64 -19.76
CA VAL A 342 21.53 9.06 -21.10
C VAL A 342 21.02 7.62 -21.16
N LEU A 343 21.32 6.78 -20.15
CA LEU A 343 20.87 5.40 -20.12
C LEU A 343 19.35 5.30 -19.91
N LEU A 344 18.78 6.10 -19.03
CA LEU A 344 17.33 6.21 -18.86
C LEU A 344 16.64 6.66 -20.15
N SER A 345 17.21 7.61 -20.87
CA SER A 345 16.68 8.07 -22.15
C SER A 345 16.63 6.94 -23.19
N GLN A 346 17.63 6.06 -23.21
CA GLN A 346 17.61 4.88 -24.09
C GLN A 346 16.49 3.90 -23.69
N LEU A 347 16.33 3.65 -22.37
CA LEU A 347 15.27 2.79 -21.85
C LEU A 347 13.88 3.37 -22.16
N CYS A 348 13.67 4.67 -21.99
CA CYS A 348 12.41 5.35 -22.33
C CYS A 348 12.08 5.30 -23.83
N GLN A 349 13.08 5.15 -24.69
CA GLN A 349 12.90 4.91 -26.14
C GLN A 349 12.67 3.43 -26.48
N GLY A 350 12.50 2.57 -25.49
CA GLY A 350 12.30 1.13 -25.68
C GLY A 350 13.57 0.37 -26.10
N LYS A 351 14.76 0.96 -25.96
CA LYS A 351 16.02 0.28 -26.25
C LYS A 351 16.44 -0.57 -25.05
N THR A 352 17.07 -1.70 -25.34
CA THR A 352 17.69 -2.53 -24.30
C THR A 352 19.01 -1.89 -23.86
N VAL A 353 19.19 -1.71 -22.56
CA VAL A 353 20.44 -1.27 -21.92
C VAL A 353 21.05 -2.45 -21.19
N ARG A 354 22.28 -2.84 -21.58
CA ARG A 354 23.04 -3.92 -20.95
C ARG A 354 24.33 -3.37 -20.37
N CYS A 355 24.59 -3.71 -19.11
CA CYS A 355 25.80 -3.27 -18.40
C CYS A 355 27.09 -3.86 -18.98
N ASP A 356 27.03 -4.96 -19.72
CA ASP A 356 28.17 -5.59 -20.40
C ASP A 356 28.35 -5.13 -21.86
N ASN A 357 27.58 -4.12 -22.32
CA ASN A 357 27.69 -3.62 -23.69
C ASN A 357 29.01 -2.86 -23.90
N PRO A 358 29.90 -3.31 -24.84
CA PRO A 358 31.22 -2.67 -25.04
C PRO A 358 31.16 -1.18 -25.37
N LYS A 359 30.10 -0.72 -26.07
CA LYS A 359 29.94 0.70 -26.41
C LYS A 359 29.59 1.53 -25.16
N ILE A 360 28.79 1.01 -24.27
CA ILE A 360 28.43 1.67 -22.99
C ILE A 360 29.68 1.71 -22.11
N LEU A 361 30.39 0.59 -21.97
CA LEU A 361 31.61 0.50 -21.17
C LEU A 361 32.65 1.49 -21.64
N SER A 362 32.96 1.50 -22.95
CA SER A 362 33.96 2.44 -23.52
C SER A 362 33.56 3.91 -23.37
N TRP A 363 32.25 4.21 -23.48
CA TRP A 363 31.71 5.55 -23.25
C TRP A 363 31.86 5.99 -21.79
N LEU A 364 31.52 5.15 -20.83
CA LEU A 364 31.68 5.44 -19.40
C LEU A 364 33.17 5.56 -19.00
N GLU A 365 34.00 4.66 -19.50
CA GLU A 365 35.45 4.71 -19.25
C GLU A 365 36.07 6.02 -19.75
N SER A 366 35.64 6.52 -20.92
CA SER A 366 36.07 7.81 -21.44
C SER A 366 35.71 8.99 -20.55
N ARG A 367 34.74 8.83 -19.65
CA ARG A 367 34.27 9.82 -18.67
C ARG A 367 34.80 9.54 -17.25
N GLY A 368 35.60 8.48 -17.08
CA GLY A 368 36.17 8.09 -15.79
C GLY A 368 35.17 7.50 -14.82
N VAL A 369 34.04 6.96 -15.33
CA VAL A 369 32.91 6.43 -14.53
C VAL A 369 32.84 4.90 -14.68
N GLN A 370 32.60 4.19 -13.58
CA GLN A 370 32.41 2.74 -13.58
C GLN A 370 30.97 2.38 -13.81
N ILE A 371 30.71 1.31 -14.58
CA ILE A 371 29.36 0.85 -14.88
C ILE A 371 28.58 0.41 -13.62
N ASP A 372 29.25 -0.20 -12.65
CA ASP A 372 28.62 -0.65 -11.42
C ASP A 372 28.10 0.53 -10.60
N ASP A 373 28.83 1.65 -10.53
CA ASP A 373 28.40 2.87 -9.85
C ASP A 373 27.14 3.47 -10.52
N VAL A 374 27.12 3.50 -11.86
CA VAL A 374 25.95 4.00 -12.62
C VAL A 374 24.76 3.07 -12.45
N ARG A 375 24.99 1.76 -12.48
CA ARG A 375 23.95 0.76 -12.27
C ARG A 375 23.32 0.91 -10.87
N ASP A 376 24.14 1.03 -9.83
CA ASP A 376 23.65 1.16 -8.45
C ASP A 376 22.85 2.45 -8.27
N ARG A 377 23.30 3.58 -8.86
CA ARG A 377 22.52 4.82 -8.84
C ARG A 377 21.21 4.70 -9.61
N LEU A 378 21.19 4.02 -10.78
CA LEU A 378 19.98 3.76 -11.55
C LEU A 378 18.98 2.89 -10.76
N LEU A 379 19.45 1.82 -10.10
CA LEU A 379 18.60 0.98 -9.25
C LEU A 379 18.06 1.76 -8.05
N GLY A 380 18.87 2.67 -7.49
CA GLY A 380 18.48 3.57 -6.39
C GLY A 380 17.38 4.56 -6.75
N THR A 381 17.12 4.83 -8.04
CA THR A 381 15.99 5.69 -8.47
C THR A 381 14.63 5.00 -8.34
N HIS A 382 14.58 3.69 -8.14
CA HIS A 382 13.35 2.88 -8.17
C HIS A 382 12.55 3.00 -9.50
N LEU A 383 13.15 3.51 -10.57
CA LEU A 383 12.57 3.57 -11.91
C LEU A 383 13.01 2.39 -12.79
N VAL A 384 14.09 1.72 -12.38
CA VAL A 384 14.77 0.67 -13.14
C VAL A 384 15.01 -0.53 -12.25
N ALA A 385 14.91 -1.73 -12.83
CA ALA A 385 15.37 -2.95 -12.20
C ALA A 385 16.29 -3.75 -13.14
N ALA A 386 17.09 -4.64 -12.55
CA ALA A 386 18.01 -5.49 -13.27
C ALA A 386 17.52 -6.92 -13.44
N SER A 387 17.77 -7.50 -14.61
CA SER A 387 17.71 -8.94 -14.89
C SER A 387 19.07 -9.38 -15.41
N GLY A 388 19.94 -9.89 -14.53
CA GLY A 388 21.33 -10.13 -14.83
C GLY A 388 22.06 -8.83 -15.22
N GLN A 389 22.57 -8.77 -16.45
CA GLN A 389 23.26 -7.59 -17.00
C GLN A 389 22.31 -6.60 -17.72
N GLU A 390 21.03 -6.94 -17.86
CA GLU A 390 20.04 -6.12 -18.54
C GLU A 390 19.30 -5.22 -17.55
N LEU A 391 19.21 -3.93 -17.87
CA LEU A 391 18.39 -2.96 -17.16
C LEU A 391 17.05 -2.79 -17.87
N ARG A 392 15.98 -2.71 -17.09
CA ARG A 392 14.60 -2.55 -17.58
C ARG A 392 13.88 -1.46 -16.80
N LEU A 393 13.09 -0.64 -17.50
CA LEU A 393 12.13 0.23 -16.83
C LEU A 393 11.05 -0.60 -16.14
N ILE A 394 10.70 -0.19 -14.92
CA ILE A 394 9.62 -0.79 -14.12
C ILE A 394 8.42 0.14 -13.98
N THR A 395 8.53 1.35 -14.50
CA THR A 395 7.49 2.38 -14.52
C THR A 395 6.55 2.19 -15.72
N LYS A 396 5.30 2.66 -15.58
CA LYS A 396 4.33 2.70 -16.69
C LYS A 396 4.73 3.79 -17.71
N LYS A 397 5.12 4.95 -17.21
CA LYS A 397 5.46 6.13 -18.01
C LYS A 397 6.62 6.89 -17.35
N CYS A 398 7.85 6.43 -17.60
CA CYS A 398 9.03 7.19 -17.19
C CYS A 398 9.18 8.46 -18.03
N GLN A 399 9.37 9.58 -17.38
CA GLN A 399 9.65 10.86 -18.02
C GLN A 399 10.93 11.47 -17.48
N LEU A 400 11.66 12.09 -18.39
CA LEU A 400 12.94 12.75 -18.13
C LEU A 400 12.81 14.24 -18.45
N ALA A 401 13.47 15.08 -17.68
CA ALA A 401 13.55 16.50 -17.99
C ALA A 401 14.93 17.08 -17.64
N ILE A 402 15.28 18.16 -18.33
CA ILE A 402 16.43 19.01 -17.99
C ILE A 402 15.84 20.31 -17.45
N LEU A 403 16.19 20.67 -16.23
CA LEU A 403 15.71 21.89 -15.60
C LEU A 403 16.44 23.11 -16.15
N PRO A 404 15.86 24.33 -16.03
CA PRO A 404 16.54 25.55 -16.40
C PRO A 404 17.88 25.79 -15.69
N THR A 405 18.09 25.16 -14.54
CA THR A 405 19.35 25.13 -13.77
C THR A 405 20.41 24.21 -14.35
N GLY A 406 20.08 23.40 -15.37
CA GLY A 406 20.95 22.39 -15.97
C GLY A 406 20.92 21.02 -15.28
N GLU A 407 20.16 20.86 -14.21
CA GLU A 407 19.98 19.59 -13.50
C GLU A 407 19.12 18.62 -14.30
N TYR A 408 19.43 17.33 -14.24
CA TYR A 408 18.66 16.25 -14.85
C TYR A 408 17.73 15.63 -13.82
N VAL A 409 16.47 15.43 -14.20
CA VAL A 409 15.47 14.77 -13.34
C VAL A 409 14.73 13.67 -14.09
N ALA A 410 14.31 12.65 -13.34
CA ALA A 410 13.54 11.50 -13.83
C ALA A 410 12.43 11.15 -12.85
N ALA A 411 11.27 10.71 -13.35
CA ALA A 411 10.19 10.18 -12.51
C ALA A 411 9.23 9.29 -13.30
N GLU A 412 8.46 8.48 -12.59
CA GLU A 412 7.18 7.95 -13.06
C GLU A 412 6.19 9.12 -13.21
N ASN A 413 5.63 9.30 -14.39
CA ASN A 413 4.75 10.43 -14.71
C ASN A 413 3.42 10.03 -15.36
N SER A 414 2.88 8.85 -15.01
CA SER A 414 1.55 8.44 -15.47
C SER A 414 0.46 9.39 -14.99
N THR A 415 0.63 9.97 -13.80
CA THR A 415 -0.31 10.94 -13.20
C THR A 415 -0.04 12.40 -13.61
N GLY A 416 0.99 12.69 -14.40
CA GLY A 416 1.42 14.07 -14.70
C GLY A 416 2.08 14.79 -13.51
N ARG A 417 2.52 14.04 -12.48
CA ARG A 417 3.12 14.57 -11.25
C ARG A 417 4.40 15.35 -11.52
N LEU A 418 5.27 14.83 -12.40
CA LEU A 418 6.51 15.51 -12.78
C LEU A 418 6.24 16.85 -13.48
N ASP A 419 5.26 16.88 -14.41
CA ASP A 419 4.92 18.11 -15.13
C ASP A 419 4.46 19.21 -14.17
N ARG A 420 3.62 18.85 -13.19
CA ARG A 420 3.15 19.79 -12.15
C ARG A 420 4.29 20.27 -11.25
N TRP A 421 5.19 19.37 -10.85
CA TRP A 421 6.35 19.72 -10.04
C TRP A 421 7.28 20.69 -10.80
N ILE A 422 7.58 20.41 -12.07
CA ILE A 422 8.41 21.29 -12.93
C ILE A 422 7.76 22.66 -13.06
N ALA A 423 6.45 22.73 -13.33
CA ALA A 423 5.76 24.00 -13.44
C ALA A 423 5.92 24.86 -12.17
N ARG A 424 5.67 24.29 -10.99
CA ARG A 424 5.88 24.97 -9.71
C ARG A 424 7.34 25.36 -9.45
N ARG A 425 8.29 24.52 -9.86
CA ARG A 425 9.72 24.83 -9.72
C ARG A 425 10.11 26.04 -10.55
N ILE A 426 9.60 26.12 -11.80
CA ILE A 426 9.85 27.25 -12.71
C ILE A 426 9.22 28.54 -12.16
N GLU A 427 8.00 28.49 -11.62
CA GLU A 427 7.35 29.66 -10.98
C GLU A 427 8.19 30.21 -9.84
N ARG A 428 8.63 29.36 -8.91
CA ARG A 428 9.49 29.78 -7.79
C ARG A 428 10.82 30.42 -8.26
N LEU A 429 11.42 29.89 -9.33
CA LEU A 429 12.63 30.46 -9.91
C LEU A 429 12.39 31.84 -10.52
N ARG A 430 11.23 32.08 -11.10
CA ARG A 430 10.84 33.40 -11.66
C ARG A 430 10.56 34.41 -10.54
N GLU A 431 9.88 34.01 -9.49
CA GLU A 431 9.61 34.87 -8.32
C GLU A 431 10.91 35.30 -7.65
N SER A 432 11.84 34.35 -7.39
CA SER A 432 13.14 34.65 -6.79
C SER A 432 14.01 35.55 -7.68
N ALA A 433 13.87 35.45 -9.01
CA ALA A 433 14.58 36.35 -9.94
C ALA A 433 13.98 37.76 -9.99
N SER A 434 12.65 37.91 -9.74
CA SER A 434 11.99 39.21 -9.67
C SER A 434 12.28 39.97 -8.38
N ASP A 435 12.42 39.27 -7.26
CA ASP A 435 12.72 39.88 -5.95
C ASP A 435 14.19 40.29 -5.80
N GLY A 436 15.12 39.63 -6.51
CA GLY A 436 16.54 39.97 -6.52
C GLY A 436 16.92 41.12 -7.45
N GLY A 437 15.99 41.66 -8.23
CA GLY A 437 16.19 42.77 -9.18
C GLY A 437 15.81 44.17 -8.67
N SER A 438 15.46 44.32 -7.37
CA SER A 438 15.02 45.58 -6.77
C SER A 438 15.98 46.16 -5.70
N GLU A 439 17.28 45.80 -5.76
CA GLU A 439 18.32 46.51 -5.00
C GLU A 439 19.20 47.43 -5.91
#